data_cb5bd88f88e3cee1bdef62166b10dcda
#
_entry.id   cb5bd88f88e3cee1bdef62166b10dcda
#
_cell.length_a   1.000
_cell.length_b   1.000
_cell.length_c   1.000
_cell.angle_alpha   90.00
_cell.angle_beta   90.00
_cell.angle_gamma   90.00
#
_symmetry.space_group_name_H-M   'P 1'
#
loop_
_entity.id
_entity.type
_entity.pdbx_description
1 polymer ?
#
loop_
_entity_poly.entity_id
_entity_poly.type
_entity_poly.pdbx_seq_one_letter_code
_entity_poly.pdbx_strand_id
1 'polypeptide(L)'
;MDGVVVELRRSDKGLRRGEFSYDSTLQLYWFGSACHLIQLGDARVLTDPFVTNEFKLTALRSNPERVEATLGMIPVPDVVLVNHSHHDHILDAYAAMSQDPWRAGGVPLYGGMSCKNLLAGWKDAEVDNRCHVVPKQGGVLLERTTPKGYSIRITAYRTKHSPHCKCGFTLADGMIRSPRQSIPKGLLDFQAGEVYNYLVELSHGRVSFNVMCLGAPSDLVELPDSMPPVGTRIDVAIMLAPTADNVRGYPEEHLARLKPRHVVLSHFNTFVREDPDEQLAILGLDFVKMPELTRDMQATFARTEMEYSEFEKMHIPAITVFEENGGARNVIRIP
;
A
#
# COMPACT_ATOMS: atom_id res chain seq x y z
N MET A 1 17.07 13.97 -16.04
CA MET A 1 16.34 14.46 -14.86
C MET A 1 15.46 13.30 -14.39
N ASP A 2 15.85 12.73 -13.26
CA ASP A 2 15.17 11.56 -12.70
C ASP A 2 14.04 12.08 -11.82
N GLY A 3 12.79 11.93 -12.29
CA GLY A 3 11.62 12.44 -11.60
C GLY A 3 10.73 11.34 -11.03
N VAL A 4 9.97 11.64 -9.99
CA VAL A 4 8.86 10.82 -9.50
C VAL A 4 7.58 11.36 -10.12
N VAL A 5 6.83 10.51 -10.81
CA VAL A 5 5.48 10.83 -11.28
C VAL A 5 4.50 10.08 -10.41
N VAL A 6 3.65 10.80 -9.72
CA VAL A 6 2.52 10.22 -9.01
C VAL A 6 1.29 10.44 -9.88
N GLU A 7 0.81 9.37 -10.52
CA GLU A 7 -0.38 9.43 -11.34
C GLU A 7 -1.54 8.78 -10.60
N LEU A 8 -2.60 9.57 -10.44
CA LEU A 8 -3.83 9.13 -9.80
C LEU A 8 -4.85 8.81 -10.85
N ARG A 9 -5.44 7.64 -10.77
CA ARG A 9 -6.57 7.27 -11.61
C ARG A 9 -7.68 6.66 -10.79
N ARG A 10 -8.84 7.27 -10.84
CA ARG A 10 -10.09 6.65 -10.44
C ARG A 10 -10.44 5.50 -11.39
N SER A 11 -10.90 4.38 -10.85
CA SER A 11 -11.20 3.15 -11.57
C SER A 11 -12.33 3.25 -12.62
N ASP A 12 -13.15 4.28 -12.55
CA ASP A 12 -14.41 4.38 -13.29
C ASP A 12 -14.31 5.08 -14.65
N LYS A 13 -13.14 5.61 -15.05
CA LYS A 13 -12.97 6.20 -16.39
C LYS A 13 -11.71 5.71 -17.10
N GLY A 14 -11.80 4.45 -17.59
CA GLY A 14 -11.06 4.00 -18.75
C GLY A 14 -9.54 4.21 -18.74
N LEU A 15 -8.81 3.41 -18.00
CA LEU A 15 -7.40 3.17 -18.29
C LEU A 15 -7.30 2.61 -19.72
N ARG A 16 -6.55 3.27 -20.60
CA ARG A 16 -6.27 2.72 -21.94
C ARG A 16 -5.01 1.87 -21.88
N ARG A 17 -5.07 0.64 -22.39
CA ARG A 17 -3.86 -0.16 -22.63
C ARG A 17 -2.87 0.69 -23.45
N GLY A 18 -1.67 0.94 -22.94
CA GLY A 18 -0.62 1.71 -23.61
C GLY A 18 -0.31 3.09 -23.03
N GLU A 19 -1.04 3.56 -22.01
CA GLU A 19 -0.73 4.83 -21.35
C GLU A 19 0.38 4.73 -20.27
N PHE A 20 0.94 3.53 -20.07
CA PHE A 20 2.03 3.30 -19.12
C PHE A 20 3.38 3.60 -19.78
N SER A 21 4.06 4.63 -19.29
CA SER A 21 5.38 5.03 -19.78
C SER A 21 6.47 4.03 -19.35
N TYR A 22 7.50 3.89 -20.19
CA TYR A 22 8.67 3.03 -19.93
C TYR A 22 9.95 3.88 -19.85
N ASP A 23 9.86 5.02 -19.22
CA ASP A 23 11.02 5.88 -19.01
C ASP A 23 11.73 5.60 -17.66
N SER A 24 12.76 6.35 -17.37
CA SER A 24 13.53 6.27 -16.13
C SER A 24 12.85 6.95 -14.93
N THR A 25 11.55 7.20 -15.01
CA THR A 25 10.77 7.92 -14.00
C THR A 25 9.98 6.93 -13.15
N LEU A 26 10.05 7.08 -11.83
CA LEU A 26 9.19 6.32 -10.92
C LEU A 26 7.74 6.77 -11.07
N GLN A 27 6.85 5.82 -11.27
CA GLN A 27 5.42 6.04 -11.40
C GLN A 27 4.68 5.37 -10.25
N LEU A 28 3.74 6.08 -9.66
CA LEU A 28 2.85 5.59 -8.61
C LEU A 28 1.41 5.77 -9.07
N TYR A 29 0.66 4.68 -9.10
CA TYR A 29 -0.77 4.67 -9.41
C TYR A 29 -1.53 4.22 -8.17
N TRP A 30 -2.58 4.93 -7.81
CA TRP A 30 -3.45 4.59 -6.68
C TRP A 30 -4.82 4.16 -7.18
N PHE A 31 -5.32 3.03 -6.67
CA PHE A 31 -6.59 2.43 -7.08
C PHE A 31 -7.65 2.42 -5.97
N GLY A 32 -7.34 2.99 -4.84
CA GLY A 32 -8.19 3.06 -3.64
C GLY A 32 -7.56 2.34 -2.45
N SER A 33 -7.97 2.69 -1.24
CA SER A 33 -7.40 2.19 0.01
C SER A 33 -5.87 2.23 -0.01
N ALA A 34 -5.21 1.12 0.26
CA ALA A 34 -3.75 0.95 0.19
C ALA A 34 -3.28 0.30 -1.13
N CYS A 35 -4.16 0.22 -2.15
CA CYS A 35 -3.85 -0.40 -3.43
C CYS A 35 -3.04 0.53 -4.33
N HIS A 36 -1.75 0.23 -4.53
CA HIS A 36 -0.86 1.00 -5.39
C HIS A 36 -0.12 0.12 -6.38
N LEU A 37 0.05 0.61 -7.60
CA LEU A 37 1.06 0.10 -8.52
C LEU A 37 2.28 1.02 -8.48
N ILE A 38 3.43 0.47 -8.12
CA ILE A 38 4.73 1.13 -8.09
C ILE A 38 5.50 0.63 -9.31
N GLN A 39 5.87 1.53 -10.21
CA GLN A 39 6.46 1.15 -11.49
C GLN A 39 7.70 1.98 -11.81
N LEU A 40 8.76 1.29 -12.27
CA LEU A 40 9.92 1.87 -12.93
C LEU A 40 10.21 1.07 -14.20
N GLY A 41 9.95 1.65 -15.36
CA GLY A 41 10.06 0.93 -16.62
C GLY A 41 9.14 -0.29 -16.69
N ASP A 42 9.69 -1.49 -16.82
CA ASP A 42 8.93 -2.74 -16.79
C ASP A 42 8.96 -3.46 -15.42
N ALA A 43 9.62 -2.87 -14.42
CA ALA A 43 9.55 -3.34 -13.04
C ALA A 43 8.28 -2.82 -12.36
N ARG A 44 7.45 -3.73 -11.83
CA ARG A 44 6.10 -3.41 -11.30
C ARG A 44 5.81 -4.16 -10.02
N VAL A 45 5.41 -3.43 -9.01
CA VAL A 45 5.00 -3.97 -7.71
C VAL A 45 3.60 -3.47 -7.39
N LEU A 46 2.66 -4.37 -7.14
CA LEU A 46 1.32 -4.02 -6.69
C LEU A 46 1.20 -4.26 -5.19
N THR A 47 0.61 -3.32 -4.45
CA THR A 47 0.32 -3.47 -3.02
C THR A 47 -1.18 -3.62 -2.79
N ASP A 48 -1.56 -4.39 -1.79
CA ASP A 48 -2.89 -4.45 -1.16
C ASP A 48 -4.07 -4.40 -2.15
N PRO A 49 -4.31 -5.46 -2.94
CA PRO A 49 -5.35 -5.47 -3.95
C PRO A 49 -6.74 -5.31 -3.35
N PHE A 50 -7.24 -4.08 -3.36
CA PHE A 50 -8.59 -3.74 -2.95
C PHE A 50 -9.15 -2.61 -3.82
N VAL A 51 -10.03 -2.96 -4.75
CA VAL A 51 -10.66 -2.05 -5.71
C VAL A 51 -12.18 -2.15 -5.72
N THR A 52 -12.73 -3.13 -5.02
CA THR A 52 -14.19 -3.38 -4.97
C THR A 52 -14.95 -2.23 -4.33
N ASN A 53 -14.40 -1.56 -3.30
CA ASN A 53 -14.98 -0.40 -2.61
C ASN A 53 -16.48 -0.50 -2.23
N GLU A 54 -17.00 -1.70 -2.09
CA GLU A 54 -18.37 -1.95 -1.62
C GLU A 54 -18.30 -2.57 -0.23
N PHE A 55 -18.75 -1.82 0.78
CA PHE A 55 -18.78 -2.32 2.15
C PHE A 55 -20.19 -2.78 2.54
N LYS A 56 -20.35 -4.08 2.75
CA LYS A 56 -21.53 -4.67 3.39
C LYS A 56 -21.05 -5.54 4.54
N LEU A 57 -21.31 -5.12 5.77
CA LEU A 57 -20.87 -5.80 7.01
C LEU A 57 -21.08 -7.32 7.00
N THR A 58 -22.12 -7.80 6.35
CA THR A 58 -22.54 -9.22 6.34
C THR A 58 -22.21 -9.96 5.06
N ALA A 59 -21.68 -9.27 4.04
CA ALA A 59 -21.45 -9.86 2.72
C ALA A 59 -20.29 -9.16 1.99
N LEU A 60 -19.11 -9.22 2.59
CA LEU A 60 -17.90 -8.74 1.94
C LEU A 60 -17.51 -9.72 0.84
N ARG A 61 -17.61 -9.27 -0.41
CA ARG A 61 -17.26 -10.06 -1.58
C ARG A 61 -16.49 -9.19 -2.56
N SER A 62 -15.44 -9.75 -3.13
CA SER A 62 -14.80 -9.16 -4.31
C SER A 62 -15.80 -9.01 -5.44
N ASN A 63 -15.69 -7.91 -6.19
CA ASN A 63 -16.41 -7.69 -7.43
C ASN A 63 -15.46 -7.99 -8.61
N PRO A 64 -15.55 -9.19 -9.23
CA PRO A 64 -14.63 -9.60 -10.28
C PRO A 64 -14.65 -8.68 -11.51
N GLU A 65 -15.83 -8.13 -11.86
CA GLU A 65 -15.96 -7.20 -12.99
C GLU A 65 -15.18 -5.91 -12.73
N ARG A 66 -15.25 -5.38 -11.50
CA ARG A 66 -14.50 -4.21 -11.10
C ARG A 66 -12.99 -4.50 -11.03
N VAL A 67 -12.61 -5.67 -10.53
CA VAL A 67 -11.20 -6.12 -10.52
C VAL A 67 -10.68 -6.21 -11.95
N GLU A 68 -11.42 -6.80 -12.87
CA GLU A 68 -11.04 -6.88 -14.27
C GLU A 68 -10.95 -5.49 -14.93
N ALA A 69 -11.94 -4.63 -14.71
CA ALA A 69 -11.98 -3.27 -15.25
C ALA A 69 -10.86 -2.37 -14.71
N THR A 70 -10.28 -2.69 -13.55
CA THR A 70 -9.22 -1.92 -12.91
C THR A 70 -7.87 -2.63 -13.01
N LEU A 71 -7.71 -3.72 -12.25
CA LEU A 71 -6.44 -4.45 -12.18
C LEU A 71 -6.16 -5.29 -13.42
N GLY A 72 -7.19 -5.71 -14.16
CA GLY A 72 -7.03 -6.38 -15.46
C GLY A 72 -6.51 -5.47 -16.55
N MET A 73 -6.62 -4.16 -16.38
CA MET A 73 -6.16 -3.16 -17.35
C MET A 73 -4.72 -2.70 -17.11
N ILE A 74 -4.14 -2.97 -15.94
CA ILE A 74 -2.74 -2.64 -15.69
C ILE A 74 -1.82 -3.69 -16.34
N PRO A 75 -0.57 -3.32 -16.67
CA PRO A 75 0.44 -4.32 -17.05
C PRO A 75 0.63 -5.33 -15.92
N VAL A 76 0.84 -6.59 -16.27
CA VAL A 76 1.06 -7.67 -15.29
C VAL A 76 2.17 -7.27 -14.30
N PRO A 77 1.90 -7.27 -12.98
CA PRO A 77 2.92 -6.94 -12.01
C PRO A 77 3.94 -8.08 -11.86
N ASP A 78 5.14 -7.74 -11.43
CA ASP A 78 6.17 -8.73 -11.10
C ASP A 78 5.89 -9.44 -9.78
N VAL A 79 5.18 -8.75 -8.89
CA VAL A 79 4.85 -9.24 -7.55
C VAL A 79 3.67 -8.46 -6.96
N VAL A 80 2.91 -9.16 -6.13
CA VAL A 80 1.86 -8.58 -5.28
C VAL A 80 2.31 -8.65 -3.82
N LEU A 81 2.18 -7.54 -3.09
CA LEU A 81 2.48 -7.44 -1.67
C LEU A 81 1.18 -7.18 -0.90
N VAL A 82 0.95 -7.91 0.18
CA VAL A 82 -0.19 -7.67 1.07
C VAL A 82 0.33 -7.35 2.46
N ASN A 83 0.05 -6.14 2.93
CA ASN A 83 0.54 -5.65 4.21
C ASN A 83 -0.04 -6.45 5.39
N HIS A 84 -1.34 -6.72 5.34
CA HIS A 84 -2.04 -7.55 6.33
C HIS A 84 -3.38 -8.07 5.79
N SER A 85 -4.07 -8.93 6.55
CA SER A 85 -5.22 -9.67 6.01
C SER A 85 -6.60 -9.07 6.34
N HIS A 86 -6.70 -7.77 6.63
CA HIS A 86 -7.99 -7.08 6.64
C HIS A 86 -8.59 -7.03 5.23
N HIS A 87 -9.92 -6.95 5.15
CA HIS A 87 -10.64 -7.01 3.87
C HIS A 87 -10.20 -5.91 2.89
N ASP A 88 -9.96 -4.71 3.37
CA ASP A 88 -9.57 -3.52 2.63
C ASP A 88 -8.11 -3.51 2.13
N HIS A 89 -7.39 -4.62 2.37
CA HIS A 89 -6.06 -4.90 1.83
C HIS A 89 -6.01 -6.17 0.96
N ILE A 90 -6.88 -7.17 1.19
CA ILE A 90 -6.75 -8.49 0.57
C ILE A 90 -7.99 -8.98 -0.18
N LEU A 91 -9.14 -8.30 -0.06
CA LEU A 91 -10.43 -8.81 -0.58
C LEU A 91 -10.36 -9.20 -2.06
N ASP A 92 -9.70 -8.40 -2.87
CA ASP A 92 -9.61 -8.59 -4.32
C ASP A 92 -8.38 -9.38 -4.76
N ALA A 93 -7.51 -9.79 -3.81
CA ALA A 93 -6.27 -10.48 -4.14
C ALA A 93 -6.51 -11.79 -4.91
N TYR A 94 -7.50 -12.61 -4.49
CA TYR A 94 -7.83 -13.83 -5.21
C TYR A 94 -8.31 -13.55 -6.64
N ALA A 95 -9.24 -12.63 -6.81
CA ALA A 95 -9.78 -12.28 -8.13
C ALA A 95 -8.69 -11.73 -9.06
N ALA A 96 -7.79 -10.88 -8.54
CA ALA A 96 -6.64 -10.38 -9.30
C ALA A 96 -5.68 -11.51 -9.69
N MET A 97 -5.27 -12.35 -8.72
CA MET A 97 -4.37 -13.48 -8.94
C MET A 97 -4.93 -14.54 -9.89
N SER A 98 -6.26 -14.61 -10.04
CA SER A 98 -6.96 -15.57 -10.89
C SER A 98 -7.07 -15.12 -12.35
N GLN A 99 -6.73 -13.89 -12.68
CA GLN A 99 -6.78 -13.40 -14.07
C GLN A 99 -5.76 -14.14 -14.94
N ASP A 100 -6.15 -14.47 -16.16
CA ASP A 100 -5.31 -15.24 -17.09
C ASP A 100 -3.90 -14.67 -17.28
N PRO A 101 -3.70 -13.35 -17.53
CA PRO A 101 -2.37 -12.80 -17.68
C PRO A 101 -1.48 -12.96 -16.44
N TRP A 102 -2.06 -12.87 -15.24
CA TRP A 102 -1.33 -13.00 -13.98
C TRP A 102 -1.03 -14.48 -13.66
N ARG A 103 -1.95 -15.39 -14.04
CA ARG A 103 -1.72 -16.84 -13.97
C ARG A 103 -0.58 -17.24 -14.89
N ALA A 104 -0.67 -16.87 -16.16
CA ALA A 104 0.34 -17.21 -17.17
C ALA A 104 1.71 -16.61 -16.83
N GLY A 105 1.74 -15.42 -16.23
CA GLY A 105 2.96 -14.77 -15.73
C GLY A 105 3.51 -15.37 -14.44
N GLY A 106 2.79 -16.27 -13.78
CA GLY A 106 3.22 -16.86 -12.51
C GLY A 106 3.42 -15.82 -11.39
N VAL A 107 2.63 -14.73 -11.39
CA VAL A 107 2.80 -13.61 -10.46
C VAL A 107 2.76 -14.10 -9.00
N PRO A 108 3.82 -13.90 -8.20
CA PRO A 108 3.83 -14.28 -6.80
C PRO A 108 3.11 -13.23 -5.94
N LEU A 109 2.49 -13.70 -4.85
CA LEU A 109 1.96 -12.85 -3.78
C LEU A 109 2.74 -13.12 -2.50
N TYR A 110 3.17 -12.05 -1.82
CA TYR A 110 3.78 -12.12 -0.50
C TYR A 110 2.87 -11.46 0.54
N GLY A 111 2.62 -12.17 1.63
CA GLY A 111 1.84 -11.69 2.77
C GLY A 111 2.09 -12.53 4.01
N GLY A 112 1.45 -12.21 5.13
CA GLY A 112 1.53 -13.01 6.34
C GLY A 112 0.93 -14.41 6.19
N MET A 113 1.16 -15.29 7.18
CA MET A 113 0.52 -16.61 7.22
C MET A 113 -1.00 -16.48 7.20
N SER A 114 -1.56 -15.45 7.85
CA SER A 114 -2.99 -15.17 7.84
C SER A 114 -3.52 -14.88 6.43
N CYS A 115 -2.75 -14.17 5.60
CA CYS A 115 -3.11 -13.94 4.18
C CYS A 115 -3.20 -15.26 3.41
N LYS A 116 -2.17 -16.13 3.53
CA LYS A 116 -2.17 -17.44 2.88
C LYS A 116 -3.33 -18.30 3.35
N ASN A 117 -3.55 -18.40 4.65
CA ASN A 117 -4.64 -19.18 5.22
C ASN A 117 -6.02 -18.67 4.82
N LEU A 118 -6.18 -17.36 4.63
CA LEU A 118 -7.41 -16.74 4.15
C LEU A 118 -7.68 -17.15 2.69
N LEU A 119 -6.67 -16.98 1.82
CA LEU A 119 -6.78 -17.28 0.38
C LEU A 119 -7.01 -18.76 0.09
N ALA A 120 -6.57 -19.67 0.94
CA ALA A 120 -6.85 -21.10 0.84
C ALA A 120 -8.37 -21.43 0.81
N GLY A 121 -9.22 -20.52 1.32
CA GLY A 121 -10.67 -20.69 1.30
C GLY A 121 -11.29 -20.81 -0.08
N TRP A 122 -10.62 -20.33 -1.13
CA TRP A 122 -11.06 -20.48 -2.54
C TRP A 122 -10.73 -21.84 -3.13
N LYS A 123 -9.87 -22.66 -2.46
CA LYS A 123 -9.49 -23.99 -2.89
C LYS A 123 -8.85 -24.04 -4.30
N ASP A 124 -8.13 -23.01 -4.66
CA ASP A 124 -7.40 -22.90 -5.90
C ASP A 124 -5.91 -23.15 -5.65
N ALA A 125 -5.48 -24.38 -5.95
CA ALA A 125 -4.11 -24.80 -5.71
C ALA A 125 -3.06 -23.97 -6.47
N GLU A 126 -3.41 -23.44 -7.63
CA GLU A 126 -2.48 -22.61 -8.41
C GLU A 126 -2.27 -21.24 -7.74
N VAL A 127 -3.33 -20.60 -7.27
CA VAL A 127 -3.22 -19.36 -6.49
C VAL A 127 -2.49 -19.64 -5.18
N ASP A 128 -2.83 -20.72 -4.47
CA ASP A 128 -2.18 -21.09 -3.20
C ASP A 128 -0.67 -21.33 -3.34
N ASN A 129 -0.24 -21.97 -4.42
CA ASN A 129 1.19 -22.19 -4.72
C ASN A 129 1.96 -20.89 -4.99
N ARG A 130 1.31 -19.85 -5.47
CA ARG A 130 1.91 -18.53 -5.71
C ARG A 130 1.85 -17.60 -4.49
N CYS A 131 1.14 -18.00 -3.42
CA CYS A 131 1.09 -17.27 -2.16
C CYS A 131 2.27 -17.68 -1.27
N HIS A 132 3.22 -16.77 -1.10
CA HIS A 132 4.42 -16.95 -0.28
C HIS A 132 4.25 -16.26 1.07
N VAL A 133 4.60 -16.98 2.13
CA VAL A 133 4.53 -16.44 3.50
C VAL A 133 5.77 -15.62 3.79
N VAL A 134 5.57 -14.37 4.19
CA VAL A 134 6.64 -13.50 4.69
C VAL A 134 7.18 -14.09 6.00
N PRO A 135 8.51 -14.23 6.16
CA PRO A 135 9.11 -14.67 7.42
C PRO A 135 8.64 -13.81 8.60
N LYS A 136 8.40 -14.44 9.76
CA LYS A 136 7.84 -13.77 10.93
C LYS A 136 8.62 -12.50 11.35
N GLN A 137 9.93 -12.52 11.21
CA GLN A 137 10.82 -11.39 11.51
C GLN A 137 10.97 -10.39 10.35
N GLY A 138 10.36 -10.67 9.19
CA GLY A 138 10.63 -9.94 7.95
C GLY A 138 11.91 -10.41 7.24
N GLY A 139 12.51 -9.53 6.44
CA GLY A 139 13.72 -9.79 5.68
C GLY A 139 13.53 -9.62 4.18
N VAL A 140 14.56 -9.93 3.40
CA VAL A 140 14.51 -9.86 1.93
C VAL A 140 13.60 -10.97 1.40
N LEU A 141 12.60 -10.58 0.62
CA LEU A 141 11.59 -11.48 0.05
C LEU A 141 11.87 -11.83 -1.40
N LEU A 142 12.31 -10.83 -2.17
CA LEU A 142 12.49 -10.94 -3.61
C LEU A 142 13.68 -10.11 -4.05
N GLU A 143 14.51 -10.71 -4.90
CA GLU A 143 15.50 -10.02 -5.72
C GLU A 143 15.41 -10.59 -7.13
N ARG A 144 15.10 -9.73 -8.11
CA ARG A 144 15.00 -10.16 -9.51
C ARG A 144 15.33 -9.02 -10.46
N THR A 145 15.67 -9.39 -11.68
CA THR A 145 15.83 -8.45 -12.79
C THR A 145 14.79 -8.75 -13.85
N THR A 146 14.13 -7.71 -14.36
CA THR A 146 13.13 -7.84 -15.43
C THR A 146 13.81 -8.09 -16.79
N PRO A 147 13.05 -8.50 -17.82
CA PRO A 147 13.60 -8.69 -19.17
C PRO A 147 14.30 -7.46 -19.76
N LYS A 148 13.89 -6.25 -19.35
CA LYS A 148 14.51 -5.00 -19.80
C LYS A 148 15.65 -4.51 -18.90
N GLY A 149 16.07 -5.30 -17.90
CA GLY A 149 17.22 -5.00 -17.07
C GLY A 149 16.92 -4.12 -15.84
N TYR A 150 15.64 -3.92 -15.49
CA TYR A 150 15.26 -3.24 -14.24
C TYR A 150 15.37 -4.22 -13.08
N SER A 151 15.95 -3.76 -11.98
CA SER A 151 16.08 -4.57 -10.77
C SER A 151 14.99 -4.24 -9.77
N ILE A 152 14.47 -5.27 -9.13
CA ILE A 152 13.47 -5.21 -8.06
C ILE A 152 14.07 -5.90 -6.85
N ARG A 153 14.11 -5.20 -5.71
CA ARG A 153 14.39 -5.81 -4.42
C ARG A 153 13.31 -5.42 -3.43
N ILE A 154 12.82 -6.37 -2.67
CA ILE A 154 11.76 -6.16 -1.69
C ILE A 154 12.20 -6.68 -0.34
N THR A 155 12.13 -5.82 0.66
CA THR A 155 12.41 -6.16 2.06
C THR A 155 11.18 -5.89 2.91
N ALA A 156 10.77 -6.90 3.69
CA ALA A 156 9.67 -6.77 4.63
C ALA A 156 10.16 -6.47 6.05
N TYR A 157 9.43 -5.64 6.77
CA TYR A 157 9.65 -5.33 8.18
C TYR A 157 8.39 -5.59 8.96
N ARG A 158 8.47 -6.41 10.00
CA ARG A 158 7.33 -6.71 10.87
C ARG A 158 6.92 -5.47 11.64
N THR A 159 5.61 -5.25 11.72
CA THR A 159 5.00 -4.18 12.53
C THR A 159 3.71 -4.67 13.17
N LYS A 160 2.94 -3.77 13.79
CA LYS A 160 1.61 -4.04 14.33
C LYS A 160 0.55 -3.17 13.64
N HIS A 161 -0.68 -3.61 13.72
CA HIS A 161 -1.83 -2.81 13.30
C HIS A 161 -2.09 -1.70 14.32
N SER A 162 -2.48 -0.52 13.83
CA SER A 162 -2.94 0.57 14.68
C SER A 162 -4.27 0.24 15.35
N PRO A 163 -4.51 0.73 16.57
CA PRO A 163 -5.84 0.62 17.19
C PRO A 163 -6.85 1.48 16.41
N HIS A 164 -8.07 0.98 16.26
CA HIS A 164 -9.18 1.69 15.62
C HIS A 164 -9.79 2.77 16.51
N CYS A 165 -9.49 2.77 17.81
CA CYS A 165 -9.89 3.83 18.74
C CYS A 165 -8.77 4.12 19.74
N LYS A 166 -8.82 5.29 20.38
CA LYS A 166 -7.89 5.70 21.45
C LYS A 166 -7.94 4.76 22.68
N CYS A 167 -8.95 3.90 22.76
CA CYS A 167 -9.06 2.87 23.80
C CYS A 167 -8.16 1.65 23.58
N GLY A 168 -7.41 1.61 22.46
CA GLY A 168 -6.51 0.50 22.13
C GLY A 168 -7.19 -0.69 21.42
N PHE A 169 -8.48 -0.59 21.07
CA PHE A 169 -9.22 -1.66 20.40
C PHE A 169 -8.91 -1.70 18.90
N THR A 170 -8.63 -2.90 18.39
CA THR A 170 -8.50 -3.18 16.95
C THR A 170 -9.64 -4.10 16.51
N LEU A 171 -10.44 -3.65 15.55
CA LEU A 171 -11.53 -4.45 15.00
C LEU A 171 -10.94 -5.62 14.17
N ALA A 172 -11.54 -6.80 14.32
CA ALA A 172 -11.06 -8.03 13.67
C ALA A 172 -9.55 -8.27 13.91
N ASP A 173 -9.08 -7.95 15.13
CA ASP A 173 -7.75 -8.35 15.58
C ASP A 173 -7.65 -9.87 15.69
N GLY A 174 -6.45 -10.41 15.52
CA GLY A 174 -6.17 -11.82 15.65
C GLY A 174 -5.47 -12.42 14.43
N MET A 175 -5.29 -13.74 14.47
CA MET A 175 -4.52 -14.52 13.51
C MET A 175 -5.39 -15.59 12.85
N ILE A 176 -5.34 -15.73 11.56
CA ILE A 176 -5.93 -16.87 10.85
C ILE A 176 -4.90 -18.00 10.87
N ARG A 177 -5.01 -18.87 11.88
CA ARG A 177 -3.97 -19.88 12.20
C ARG A 177 -4.02 -21.17 11.36
N SER A 178 -5.10 -21.37 10.60
CA SER A 178 -5.27 -22.54 9.74
C SER A 178 -5.94 -22.15 8.43
N PRO A 179 -5.69 -22.90 7.34
CA PRO A 179 -6.32 -22.67 6.05
C PRO A 179 -7.85 -22.63 6.18
N ARG A 180 -8.48 -21.59 5.63
CA ARG A 180 -9.94 -21.49 5.57
C ARG A 180 -10.51 -22.58 4.68
N GLN A 181 -11.63 -23.16 5.12
CA GLN A 181 -12.31 -24.24 4.39
C GLN A 181 -13.37 -23.73 3.41
N SER A 182 -13.66 -22.45 3.47
CA SER A 182 -14.64 -21.74 2.61
C SER A 182 -14.23 -20.29 2.39
N ILE A 183 -14.75 -19.72 1.31
CA ILE A 183 -14.56 -18.30 0.97
C ILE A 183 -15.03 -17.41 2.12
N PRO A 184 -14.21 -16.43 2.55
CA PRO A 184 -14.58 -15.46 3.58
C PRO A 184 -15.84 -14.67 3.15
N LYS A 185 -16.71 -14.34 4.09
CA LYS A 185 -17.99 -13.68 3.80
C LYS A 185 -18.28 -12.46 4.67
N GLY A 186 -17.81 -12.47 5.90
CA GLY A 186 -18.07 -11.42 6.87
C GLY A 186 -16.80 -10.72 7.31
N LEU A 187 -16.95 -9.53 7.89
CA LEU A 187 -15.82 -8.72 8.36
C LEU A 187 -14.89 -9.48 9.31
N LEU A 188 -15.44 -10.29 10.21
CA LEU A 188 -14.67 -11.07 11.18
C LEU A 188 -13.90 -12.25 10.58
N ASP A 189 -14.17 -12.60 9.31
CA ASP A 189 -13.36 -13.58 8.59
C ASP A 189 -11.98 -13.02 8.19
N PHE A 190 -11.89 -11.70 8.07
CA PHE A 190 -10.70 -10.96 7.67
C PHE A 190 -9.98 -10.39 8.90
N GLN A 191 -9.27 -11.25 9.63
CA GLN A 191 -8.50 -10.82 10.80
C GLN A 191 -7.19 -10.16 10.35
N ALA A 192 -6.69 -9.19 11.13
CA ALA A 192 -5.46 -8.45 10.83
C ALA A 192 -4.27 -9.36 10.49
N GLY A 193 -4.06 -10.38 11.30
CA GLY A 193 -2.94 -11.29 11.12
C GLY A 193 -1.59 -10.62 11.40
N GLU A 194 -0.62 -11.01 10.60
CA GLU A 194 0.69 -10.39 10.59
C GLU A 194 0.64 -9.10 9.78
N VAL A 195 1.23 -8.02 10.30
CA VAL A 195 1.33 -6.73 9.62
C VAL A 195 2.77 -6.48 9.21
N TYR A 196 2.98 -6.05 7.97
CA TYR A 196 4.31 -5.76 7.43
C TYR A 196 4.35 -4.38 6.77
N ASN A 197 5.49 -3.72 6.91
CA ASN A 197 5.90 -2.63 6.04
C ASN A 197 6.84 -3.19 4.98
N TYR A 198 6.80 -2.64 3.77
CA TYR A 198 7.67 -3.08 2.68
C TYR A 198 8.55 -1.95 2.17
N LEU A 199 9.85 -2.20 2.07
CA LEU A 199 10.76 -1.37 1.31
C LEU A 199 10.88 -1.97 -0.09
N VAL A 200 10.44 -1.22 -1.09
CA VAL A 200 10.52 -1.56 -2.51
C VAL A 200 11.64 -0.74 -3.12
N GLU A 201 12.70 -1.42 -3.55
CA GLU A 201 13.86 -0.83 -4.18
C GLU A 201 13.80 -1.18 -5.68
N LEU A 202 13.67 -0.14 -6.52
CA LEU A 202 13.64 -0.28 -7.98
C LEU A 202 14.83 0.44 -8.58
N SER A 203 15.56 -0.20 -9.51
CA SER A 203 16.70 0.44 -10.14
C SER A 203 16.93 0.01 -11.59
N HIS A 204 17.56 0.92 -12.36
CA HIS A 204 18.02 0.64 -13.72
C HIS A 204 19.23 1.52 -14.05
N GLY A 205 20.38 0.92 -14.34
CA GLY A 205 21.62 1.64 -14.57
C GLY A 205 22.04 2.47 -13.34
N ARG A 206 22.01 3.79 -13.47
CA ARG A 206 22.35 4.73 -12.38
C ARG A 206 21.12 5.27 -11.64
N VAL A 207 19.94 4.95 -12.12
CA VAL A 207 18.67 5.39 -11.52
C VAL A 207 18.26 4.39 -10.45
N SER A 208 17.90 4.87 -9.26
CA SER A 208 17.42 4.05 -8.16
C SER A 208 16.41 4.80 -7.34
N PHE A 209 15.32 4.13 -6.99
CA PHE A 209 14.25 4.64 -6.14
C PHE A 209 13.93 3.66 -5.02
N ASN A 210 13.76 4.19 -3.82
CA ASN A 210 13.38 3.47 -2.61
C ASN A 210 12.00 3.94 -2.15
N VAL A 211 11.01 3.05 -2.23
CA VAL A 211 9.64 3.33 -1.81
C VAL A 211 9.33 2.55 -0.55
N MET A 212 9.01 3.25 0.54
CA MET A 212 8.56 2.65 1.78
C MET A 212 7.04 2.61 1.81
N CYS A 213 6.46 1.42 1.82
CA CYS A 213 5.03 1.19 1.96
C CYS A 213 4.71 0.81 3.39
N LEU A 214 4.00 1.66 4.12
CA LEU A 214 3.57 1.37 5.49
C LEU A 214 2.28 0.54 5.48
N GLY A 215 2.25 -0.51 6.29
CA GLY A 215 1.11 -1.44 6.36
C GLY A 215 0.00 -1.00 7.31
N ALA A 216 0.33 -0.15 8.26
CA ALA A 216 -0.58 0.54 9.16
C ALA A 216 0.19 1.66 9.87
N PRO A 217 -0.47 2.73 10.36
CA PRO A 217 0.11 3.55 11.40
C PRO A 217 0.53 2.65 12.58
N SER A 218 1.72 2.83 13.09
CA SER A 218 2.24 1.98 14.17
C SER A 218 3.16 2.79 15.08
N ASP A 219 3.29 2.38 16.35
CA ASP A 219 4.26 2.96 17.25
C ASP A 219 5.68 2.56 16.79
N LEU A 220 6.63 3.51 16.82
CA LEU A 220 8.02 3.24 16.47
C LEU A 220 8.70 2.19 17.32
N VAL A 221 8.27 2.03 18.57
CA VAL A 221 8.76 0.97 19.47
C VAL A 221 8.49 -0.42 18.90
N GLU A 222 7.48 -0.56 18.04
CA GLU A 222 7.13 -1.81 17.39
C GLU A 222 7.92 -2.06 16.09
N LEU A 223 8.66 -1.07 15.61
CA LEU A 223 9.45 -1.19 14.39
C LEU A 223 10.85 -1.72 14.71
N PRO A 224 11.39 -2.63 13.90
CA PRO A 224 12.79 -3.03 14.02
C PRO A 224 13.73 -1.83 13.94
N ASP A 225 14.77 -1.80 14.76
CA ASP A 225 15.81 -0.75 14.71
C ASP A 225 16.47 -0.64 13.31
N SER A 226 16.46 -1.75 12.57
CA SER A 226 17.00 -1.84 11.20
C SER A 226 16.06 -1.31 10.12
N MET A 227 14.89 -0.73 10.45
CA MET A 227 13.94 -0.22 9.45
C MET A 227 13.98 1.31 9.32
N PRO A 228 14.34 1.89 8.18
CA PRO A 228 15.13 1.24 7.12
C PRO A 228 16.58 1.04 7.57
N PRO A 229 17.41 0.29 6.84
CA PRO A 229 18.83 0.21 7.16
C PRO A 229 19.45 1.60 7.24
N VAL A 230 20.39 1.79 8.17
CA VAL A 230 21.06 3.08 8.38
C VAL A 230 21.70 3.55 7.06
N GLY A 231 21.42 4.79 6.68
CA GLY A 231 21.91 5.38 5.43
C GLY A 231 21.05 5.09 4.19
N THR A 232 19.95 4.34 4.33
CA THR A 232 19.02 4.15 3.23
C THR A 232 18.26 5.44 2.96
N ARG A 233 18.42 5.99 1.74
CA ARG A 233 17.62 7.12 1.30
C ARG A 233 16.22 6.62 0.94
N ILE A 234 15.18 7.21 1.50
CA ILE A 234 13.79 6.96 1.11
C ILE A 234 13.36 8.06 0.14
N ASP A 235 13.03 7.68 -1.10
CA ASP A 235 12.54 8.63 -2.10
C ASP A 235 11.06 8.92 -1.91
N VAL A 236 10.27 7.89 -1.59
CA VAL A 236 8.83 8.00 -1.34
C VAL A 236 8.43 7.18 -0.12
N ALA A 237 7.67 7.77 0.79
CA ALA A 237 6.95 7.05 1.85
C ALA A 237 5.45 7.09 1.55
N ILE A 238 4.84 5.91 1.35
CA ILE A 238 3.39 5.75 1.29
C ILE A 238 2.91 5.52 2.72
N MET A 239 2.21 6.52 3.28
CA MET A 239 1.78 6.56 4.66
C MET A 239 0.26 6.46 4.74
N LEU A 240 -0.25 5.64 5.66
CA LEU A 240 -1.68 5.44 5.81
C LEU A 240 -2.30 6.49 6.72
N ALA A 241 -3.42 7.07 6.30
CA ALA A 241 -4.11 8.12 7.02
C ALA A 241 -5.04 7.62 8.14
N PRO A 242 -5.80 6.50 7.98
CA PRO A 242 -6.75 6.07 8.99
C PRO A 242 -6.07 5.74 10.31
N THR A 243 -6.73 6.08 11.40
CA THR A 243 -6.25 5.80 12.76
C THR A 243 -4.92 6.45 13.16
N ALA A 244 -4.40 7.40 12.36
CA ALA A 244 -3.18 8.14 12.67
C ALA A 244 -3.23 8.77 14.09
N ASP A 245 -4.36 9.38 14.44
CA ASP A 245 -4.58 10.03 15.76
C ASP A 245 -4.60 9.04 16.94
N ASN A 246 -4.68 7.75 16.66
CA ASN A 246 -4.70 6.71 17.69
C ASN A 246 -3.31 6.15 18.00
N VAL A 247 -2.30 6.58 17.25
CA VAL A 247 -0.92 6.10 17.36
C VAL A 247 -0.01 7.20 17.86
N ARG A 248 0.66 6.95 18.97
CA ARG A 248 1.61 7.92 19.53
C ARG A 248 2.81 8.10 18.60
N GLY A 249 3.16 9.36 18.34
CA GLY A 249 4.32 9.72 17.52
C GLY A 249 4.16 9.46 16.02
N TYR A 250 2.99 9.03 15.57
CA TYR A 250 2.67 8.99 14.15
C TYR A 250 1.95 10.29 13.75
N PRO A 251 2.31 10.94 12.64
CA PRO A 251 3.35 10.56 11.67
C PRO A 251 4.76 11.09 11.98
N GLU A 252 4.93 11.94 13.01
CA GLU A 252 6.13 12.75 13.26
C GLU A 252 7.38 11.89 13.40
N GLU A 253 7.34 10.89 14.27
CA GLU A 253 8.51 10.04 14.53
C GLU A 253 8.87 9.18 13.31
N HIS A 254 7.85 8.76 12.51
CA HIS A 254 8.08 8.05 11.25
C HIS A 254 8.78 8.95 10.23
N LEU A 255 8.34 10.20 10.10
CA LEU A 255 8.96 11.16 9.20
C LEU A 255 10.40 11.47 9.62
N ALA A 256 10.64 11.67 10.91
CA ALA A 256 11.97 11.91 11.45
C ALA A 256 12.92 10.72 11.22
N ARG A 257 12.40 9.50 11.29
CA ARG A 257 13.16 8.26 11.06
C ARG A 257 13.42 7.96 9.60
N LEU A 258 12.36 8.02 8.76
CA LEU A 258 12.43 7.67 7.35
C LEU A 258 13.07 8.76 6.51
N LYS A 259 12.91 10.02 6.88
CA LYS A 259 13.38 11.21 6.15
C LYS A 259 13.08 11.12 4.65
N PRO A 260 11.82 10.87 4.26
CA PRO A 260 11.48 10.67 2.87
C PRO A 260 11.56 11.99 2.10
N ARG A 261 11.92 11.92 0.82
CA ARG A 261 11.84 13.07 -0.09
C ARG A 261 10.41 13.46 -0.43
N HIS A 262 9.53 12.46 -0.52
CA HIS A 262 8.13 12.62 -0.83
C HIS A 262 7.28 11.76 0.08
N VAL A 263 6.14 12.29 0.50
CA VAL A 263 5.13 11.54 1.24
C VAL A 263 3.87 11.47 0.39
N VAL A 264 3.35 10.27 0.27
CA VAL A 264 2.06 9.99 -0.34
C VAL A 264 1.12 9.52 0.76
N LEU A 265 0.08 10.31 1.05
CA LEU A 265 -0.99 9.87 1.95
C LEU A 265 -1.93 8.94 1.22
N SER A 266 -2.28 7.85 1.85
CA SER A 266 -3.08 6.78 1.30
C SER A 266 -4.13 6.31 2.28
N HIS A 267 -5.06 5.47 1.79
CA HIS A 267 -6.08 4.80 2.61
C HIS A 267 -7.06 5.75 3.30
N PHE A 268 -7.28 6.93 2.73
CA PHE A 268 -8.19 7.94 3.30
C PHE A 268 -9.60 7.88 2.74
N ASN A 269 -9.83 7.11 1.66
CA ASN A 269 -11.13 6.95 1.06
C ASN A 269 -12.06 6.11 1.96
N THR A 270 -13.33 6.45 1.95
CA THR A 270 -14.35 5.66 2.65
C THR A 270 -14.62 4.35 1.89
N PHE A 271 -14.73 3.23 2.60
CA PHE A 271 -15.10 1.93 2.01
C PHE A 271 -16.60 1.82 1.74
N VAL A 272 -17.39 2.82 2.11
CA VAL A 272 -18.82 2.70 2.29
C VAL A 272 -19.61 3.40 1.21
N ARG A 273 -19.05 4.41 0.54
CA ARG A 273 -19.72 5.21 -0.48
C ARG A 273 -18.80 5.72 -1.56
N GLU A 274 -19.38 5.97 -2.73
CA GLU A 274 -18.72 6.62 -3.86
C GLU A 274 -18.51 8.13 -3.64
N ASP A 275 -19.19 8.73 -2.64
CA ASP A 275 -19.11 10.16 -2.34
C ASP A 275 -18.01 10.43 -1.30
N PRO A 276 -16.93 11.14 -1.69
CA PRO A 276 -15.82 11.47 -0.81
C PRO A 276 -16.20 12.47 0.30
N ASP A 277 -17.28 13.24 0.12
CA ASP A 277 -17.69 14.26 1.09
C ASP A 277 -18.54 13.68 2.25
N GLU A 278 -19.04 12.45 2.13
CA GLU A 278 -19.74 11.77 3.19
C GLU A 278 -18.79 10.97 4.10
N GLN A 279 -18.17 11.64 5.04
CA GLN A 279 -17.46 10.99 6.15
C GLN A 279 -18.48 10.30 7.06
N LEU A 280 -18.51 8.99 7.03
CA LEU A 280 -19.35 8.20 7.95
C LEU A 280 -18.56 7.83 9.19
N ALA A 281 -19.02 8.33 10.34
CA ALA A 281 -18.72 7.71 11.61
C ALA A 281 -19.42 6.33 11.62
N ILE A 282 -18.70 5.26 11.36
CA ILE A 282 -19.20 3.90 11.58
C ILE A 282 -18.91 3.57 13.04
N LEU A 283 -19.96 3.39 13.82
CA LEU A 283 -19.88 2.98 15.23
C LEU A 283 -19.05 3.92 16.15
N GLY A 284 -19.08 5.23 15.88
CA GLY A 284 -18.31 6.20 16.66
C GLY A 284 -16.80 6.19 16.39
N LEU A 285 -16.35 5.57 15.31
CA LEU A 285 -14.99 5.66 14.82
C LEU A 285 -14.87 6.95 13.99
N ASP A 286 -14.13 7.92 14.50
CA ASP A 286 -13.79 9.13 13.74
C ASP A 286 -12.80 8.76 12.65
N PHE A 287 -13.24 8.84 11.39
CA PHE A 287 -12.31 8.80 10.27
C PHE A 287 -11.52 10.11 10.22
N VAL A 288 -10.25 9.99 9.88
CA VAL A 288 -9.31 11.10 9.86
C VAL A 288 -9.86 12.25 9.02
N LYS A 289 -9.89 13.43 9.59
CA LYS A 289 -10.18 14.65 8.85
C LYS A 289 -8.95 15.02 8.02
N MET A 290 -8.96 14.65 6.74
CA MET A 290 -7.83 14.82 5.83
C MET A 290 -7.24 16.24 5.81
N PRO A 291 -8.03 17.34 5.81
CA PRO A 291 -7.47 18.68 5.86
C PRO A 291 -6.67 18.96 7.15
N GLU A 292 -7.10 18.40 8.29
CA GLU A 292 -6.40 18.56 9.56
C GLU A 292 -5.11 17.74 9.57
N LEU A 293 -5.17 16.47 9.17
CA LEU A 293 -3.97 15.61 9.06
C LEU A 293 -2.95 16.21 8.10
N THR A 294 -3.36 16.65 6.93
CA THR A 294 -2.47 17.28 5.94
C THR A 294 -1.77 18.50 6.51
N ARG A 295 -2.52 19.37 7.20
CA ARG A 295 -1.97 20.58 7.85
C ARG A 295 -0.98 20.20 8.94
N ASP A 296 -1.29 19.20 9.75
CA ASP A 296 -0.43 18.75 10.85
C ASP A 296 0.86 18.10 10.32
N MET A 297 0.77 17.34 9.23
CA MET A 297 1.94 16.80 8.55
C MET A 297 2.80 17.91 7.93
N GLN A 298 2.19 18.92 7.27
CA GLN A 298 2.91 20.08 6.74
C GLN A 298 3.61 20.87 7.85
N ALA A 299 2.92 21.08 8.99
CA ALA A 299 3.51 21.74 10.14
C ALA A 299 4.64 20.92 10.76
N THR A 300 4.54 19.59 10.73
CA THR A 300 5.60 18.69 11.18
C THR A 300 6.81 18.76 10.28
N PHE A 301 6.63 18.74 8.96
CA PHE A 301 7.73 18.94 8.02
C PHE A 301 8.44 20.26 8.22
N ALA A 302 7.68 21.36 8.36
CA ALA A 302 8.26 22.68 8.61
C ALA A 302 9.06 22.74 9.91
N ARG A 303 8.65 22.03 10.96
CA ARG A 303 9.41 21.94 12.22
C ARG A 303 10.65 21.07 12.06
N THR A 304 10.54 19.97 11.33
CA THR A 304 11.64 19.00 11.13
C THR A 304 12.73 19.59 10.24
N GLU A 305 12.40 20.47 9.31
CA GLU A 305 13.39 21.22 8.51
C GLU A 305 14.41 21.99 9.35
N MET A 306 14.02 22.44 10.53
CA MET A 306 14.93 23.17 11.42
C MET A 306 15.99 22.28 12.07
N GLU A 307 15.78 20.95 12.05
CA GLU A 307 16.68 19.95 12.62
C GLU A 307 17.53 19.18 11.58
N TYR A 308 17.22 19.33 10.28
CA TYR A 308 17.98 18.69 9.20
C TYR A 308 19.31 19.41 8.95
N SER A 309 20.35 18.62 8.61
CA SER A 309 21.63 19.19 8.20
C SER A 309 21.48 20.07 6.95
N GLU A 310 22.39 21.06 6.76
CA GLU A 310 22.29 22.01 5.63
C GLU A 310 22.23 21.33 4.25
N PHE A 311 22.77 20.14 4.12
CA PHE A 311 22.73 19.35 2.89
C PHE A 311 21.31 18.81 2.58
N GLU A 312 20.51 18.56 3.59
CA GLU A 312 19.13 18.03 3.46
C GLU A 312 18.11 19.17 3.30
N LYS A 313 18.45 20.40 3.65
CA LYS A 313 17.56 21.59 3.53
C LYS A 313 17.17 21.92 2.09
N MET A 314 17.84 21.40 1.08
CA MET A 314 17.53 21.69 -0.32
C MET A 314 16.35 20.85 -0.88
N HIS A 315 15.77 19.94 -0.12
CA HIS A 315 14.72 19.03 -0.59
C HIS A 315 13.57 18.98 0.41
N ILE A 316 12.67 19.97 0.35
CA ILE A 316 11.41 19.95 1.11
C ILE A 316 10.58 18.77 0.63
N PRO A 317 10.17 17.82 1.51
CA PRO A 317 9.29 16.76 1.10
C PRO A 317 7.96 17.33 0.60
N ALA A 318 7.61 17.05 -0.64
CA ALA A 318 6.28 17.36 -1.14
C ALA A 318 5.28 16.39 -0.54
N ILE A 319 4.31 16.90 0.22
CA ILE A 319 3.16 16.10 0.65
C ILE A 319 2.17 16.07 -0.50
N THR A 320 1.91 14.87 -1.00
CA THR A 320 0.89 14.65 -2.01
C THR A 320 -0.33 14.04 -1.34
N VAL A 321 -1.40 14.81 -1.28
CA VAL A 321 -2.74 14.32 -0.93
C VAL A 321 -3.49 14.06 -2.21
N PHE A 322 -4.03 12.88 -2.32
CA PHE A 322 -4.89 12.52 -3.42
C PHE A 322 -6.27 13.17 -3.23
N GLU A 323 -6.52 14.31 -3.88
CA GLU A 323 -7.85 14.91 -3.88
C GLU A 323 -8.75 14.18 -4.89
N GLU A 324 -9.88 13.69 -4.41
CA GLU A 324 -10.97 13.20 -5.24
C GLU A 324 -11.70 14.36 -5.91
N ASN A 325 -11.11 14.98 -6.90
CA ASN A 325 -11.84 15.95 -7.73
C ASN A 325 -12.23 15.29 -9.05
N GLY A 326 -13.52 15.26 -9.29
CA GLY A 326 -14.17 14.62 -10.42
C GLY A 326 -13.49 14.89 -11.77
N GLY A 327 -12.69 13.95 -12.24
CA GLY A 327 -12.19 13.88 -13.60
C GLY A 327 -10.90 14.60 -13.92
N ALA A 328 -10.21 15.24 -12.98
CA ALA A 328 -8.90 15.85 -13.21
C ALA A 328 -7.78 14.82 -13.01
N ARG A 329 -6.94 14.67 -14.01
CA ARG A 329 -5.68 13.93 -13.92
C ARG A 329 -4.69 14.77 -13.12
N ASN A 330 -4.52 14.48 -11.85
CA ASN A 330 -3.43 15.08 -11.09
C ASN A 330 -2.17 14.24 -11.29
N VAL A 331 -1.39 14.58 -12.31
CA VAL A 331 -0.05 14.06 -12.50
C VAL A 331 0.89 15.00 -11.78
N ILE A 332 1.43 14.58 -10.65
CA ILE A 332 2.48 15.35 -9.98
C ILE A 332 3.81 14.85 -10.53
N ARG A 333 4.44 15.67 -11.35
CA ARG A 333 5.83 15.47 -11.77
C ARG A 333 6.72 16.17 -10.77
N ILE A 334 7.54 15.40 -10.10
CA ILE A 334 8.54 15.93 -9.19
C ILE A 334 9.86 15.90 -9.94
N PRO A 335 10.48 17.05 -10.13
CA PRO A 335 11.71 17.17 -10.92
C PRO A 335 12.90 16.42 -10.29
#